data_930665451d02160fc860dcec5b3c85eb
#
_entry.id   930665451d02160fc860dcec5b3c85eb
#
_cell.length_a   1.000
_cell.length_b   1.000
_cell.length_c   1.000
_cell.angle_alpha   90.00
_cell.angle_beta   90.00
_cell.angle_gamma   90.00
#
_symmetry.space_group_name_H-M   'P 1'
#
loop_
_entity.id
_entity.type
_entity.pdbx_description
1 polymer ?
#
loop_
_entity_poly.entity_id
_entity_poly.type
_entity_poly.pdbx_seq_one_letter_code
_entity_poly.pdbx_strand_id
1 'polypeptide(L)'
;RHLGLVNAPEFDDLDGFYDGVAEVIRESVDLDLLMSIAQSAPALEAHPVKFPVAASIEAGADRVKIAVVRDKAFNFYYQENLQALERAGADLVFVDALNDVELPSGIDGLYIGGGFPESYAQQLQDNASFRRSVLAAIEDGIACSAECGGLMFLSRQLLIGDDSFDMVGAFGFDVQMMEERQAHGYEIACVNSSHPWLVEGTKIVGHEHHHSRVLGMSENQPFAFDITRGRGTFGKQDGVC
;
A
#
# COMPACT_ATOMS: atom_id res chain seq x y z
N ARG A 1 2.96 20.96 2.34
CA ARG A 1 3.62 19.91 1.58
C ARG A 1 4.14 18.90 2.59
N HIS A 2 3.47 17.76 2.67
CA HIS A 2 3.78 16.74 3.64
C HIS A 2 5.08 16.01 3.24
N LEU A 3 6.01 15.89 4.18
CA LEU A 3 7.34 15.26 3.99
C LEU A 3 8.15 15.76 2.78
N GLY A 4 7.82 16.94 2.22
CA GLY A 4 8.46 17.49 1.03
C GLY A 4 8.02 16.83 -0.29
N LEU A 5 7.06 15.93 -0.26
CA LEU A 5 6.50 15.25 -1.42
C LEU A 5 5.15 15.87 -1.81
N VAL A 6 4.84 15.78 -3.09
CA VAL A 6 3.53 16.07 -3.65
C VAL A 6 3.19 14.91 -4.58
N ASN A 7 2.06 14.25 -4.32
CA ASN A 7 1.63 13.12 -5.13
C ASN A 7 1.08 13.60 -6.48
N ALA A 8 1.28 12.82 -7.54
CA ALA A 8 0.77 13.18 -8.86
C ALA A 8 -0.74 13.53 -8.87
N PRO A 9 -1.64 12.84 -8.14
CA PRO A 9 -3.05 13.21 -8.04
C PRO A 9 -3.35 14.55 -7.36
N GLU A 10 -2.37 15.16 -6.70
CA GLU A 10 -2.50 16.47 -6.03
C GLU A 10 -2.15 17.66 -6.94
N PHE A 11 -1.62 17.39 -8.14
CA PHE A 11 -1.35 18.44 -9.12
C PHE A 11 -2.61 18.78 -9.91
N ASP A 12 -3.02 20.04 -9.86
CA ASP A 12 -4.14 20.54 -10.68
C ASP A 12 -3.74 20.69 -12.16
N ASP A 13 -2.45 20.93 -12.44
CA ASP A 13 -1.86 21.05 -13.77
C ASP A 13 -0.60 20.17 -13.88
N LEU A 14 -0.82 18.87 -14.06
CA LEU A 14 0.26 17.90 -14.18
C LEU A 14 1.03 18.05 -15.51
N ASP A 15 0.36 18.44 -16.59
CA ASP A 15 0.98 18.64 -17.90
C ASP A 15 1.91 19.86 -17.85
N GLY A 16 1.47 20.97 -17.27
CA GLY A 16 2.31 22.15 -17.07
C GLY A 16 3.52 21.89 -16.17
N PHE A 17 3.36 21.02 -15.17
CA PHE A 17 4.49 20.55 -14.36
C PHE A 17 5.51 19.76 -15.20
N TYR A 18 5.05 18.81 -16.02
CA TYR A 18 5.94 18.03 -16.90
C TYR A 18 6.63 18.89 -17.94
N ASP A 19 5.93 19.88 -18.53
CA ASP A 19 6.52 20.82 -19.46
C ASP A 19 7.63 21.65 -18.81
N GLY A 20 7.40 22.13 -17.59
CA GLY A 20 8.41 22.83 -16.80
C GLY A 20 9.65 21.99 -16.50
N VAL A 21 9.47 20.73 -16.10
CA VAL A 21 10.57 19.79 -15.89
C VAL A 21 11.32 19.51 -17.18
N ALA A 22 10.61 19.31 -18.30
CA ALA A 22 11.21 19.07 -19.61
C ALA A 22 12.08 20.25 -20.07
N GLU A 23 11.65 21.50 -19.80
CA GLU A 23 12.44 22.69 -20.11
C GLU A 23 13.74 22.75 -19.32
N VAL A 24 13.68 22.52 -18.02
CA VAL A 24 14.88 22.46 -17.15
C VAL A 24 15.86 21.39 -17.64
N ILE A 25 15.36 20.23 -18.07
CA ILE A 25 16.20 19.16 -18.62
C ILE A 25 16.85 19.60 -19.95
N ARG A 26 16.09 20.22 -20.86
CA ARG A 26 16.63 20.70 -22.13
C ARG A 26 17.74 21.74 -21.96
N GLU A 27 17.61 22.61 -20.96
CA GLU A 27 18.60 23.66 -20.66
C GLU A 27 19.85 23.12 -19.92
N SER A 28 19.70 22.04 -19.15
CA SER A 28 20.74 21.56 -18.21
C SER A 28 21.45 20.32 -18.69
N VAL A 29 20.93 19.58 -19.67
CA VAL A 29 21.44 18.27 -20.12
C VAL A 29 21.71 18.31 -21.61
N ASP A 30 22.91 17.90 -22.01
CA ASP A 30 23.22 17.62 -23.41
C ASP A 30 22.53 16.33 -23.86
N LEU A 31 21.32 16.48 -24.41
CA LEU A 31 20.48 15.34 -24.82
C LEU A 31 21.08 14.55 -25.98
N ASP A 32 21.81 15.20 -26.88
CA ASP A 32 22.47 14.53 -28.01
C ASP A 32 23.61 13.63 -27.52
N LEU A 33 24.40 14.12 -26.57
CA LEU A 33 25.44 13.33 -25.93
C LEU A 33 24.83 12.18 -25.14
N LEU A 34 23.76 12.41 -24.39
CA LEU A 34 23.05 11.37 -23.63
C LEU A 34 22.57 10.25 -24.56
N MET A 35 21.93 10.62 -25.68
CA MET A 35 21.46 9.66 -26.68
C MET A 35 22.61 8.90 -27.35
N SER A 36 23.72 9.57 -27.64
CA SER A 36 24.91 8.94 -28.18
C SER A 36 25.48 7.89 -27.23
N ILE A 37 25.58 8.22 -25.95
CA ILE A 37 26.02 7.29 -24.91
C ILE A 37 25.08 6.08 -24.82
N ALA A 38 23.78 6.31 -24.77
CA ALA A 38 22.78 5.24 -24.71
C ALA A 38 22.86 4.29 -25.91
N GLN A 39 23.05 4.83 -27.12
CA GLN A 39 23.18 4.05 -28.35
C GLN A 39 24.50 3.27 -28.44
N SER A 40 25.55 3.74 -27.75
CA SER A 40 26.84 3.05 -27.68
C SER A 40 26.85 1.88 -26.68
N ALA A 41 25.83 1.73 -25.87
CA ALA A 41 25.73 0.65 -24.92
C ALA A 41 25.73 -0.72 -25.63
N PRO A 42 26.45 -1.72 -25.12
CA PRO A 42 26.41 -3.07 -25.67
C PRO A 42 25.02 -3.66 -25.54
N ALA A 43 24.65 -4.54 -26.48
CA ALA A 43 23.38 -5.25 -26.40
C ALA A 43 23.28 -6.03 -25.09
N LEU A 44 22.19 -5.83 -24.37
CA LEU A 44 21.90 -6.63 -23.18
C LEU A 44 21.49 -8.05 -23.59
N GLU A 45 22.12 -9.06 -22.99
CA GLU A 45 21.59 -10.41 -23.10
C GLU A 45 20.24 -10.48 -22.39
N ALA A 46 19.18 -10.66 -23.18
CA ALA A 46 17.84 -10.83 -22.64
C ALA A 46 17.74 -12.19 -21.96
N HIS A 47 17.80 -12.21 -20.65
CA HIS A 47 17.37 -13.37 -19.88
C HIS A 47 15.85 -13.28 -19.70
N PRO A 48 15.08 -14.25 -20.25
CA PRO A 48 13.63 -14.25 -20.04
C PRO A 48 13.35 -14.33 -18.53
N VAL A 49 12.80 -13.27 -17.97
CA VAL A 49 12.28 -13.30 -16.60
C VAL A 49 11.09 -14.25 -16.62
N LYS A 50 11.25 -15.42 -16.01
CA LYS A 50 10.13 -16.33 -15.78
C LYS A 50 9.30 -15.74 -14.64
N PHE A 51 8.29 -14.95 -15.01
CA PHE A 51 7.23 -14.68 -14.04
C PHE A 51 6.55 -16.02 -13.73
N PRO A 52 6.24 -16.31 -12.46
CA PRO A 52 5.38 -17.43 -12.14
C PRO A 52 4.10 -17.25 -12.97
N VAL A 53 3.88 -18.15 -13.93
CA VAL A 53 2.61 -18.16 -14.65
C VAL A 53 1.60 -18.62 -13.62
N ALA A 54 0.69 -17.74 -13.23
CA ALA A 54 -0.47 -18.17 -12.47
C ALA A 54 -1.09 -19.39 -13.18
N ALA A 55 -1.46 -20.39 -12.41
CA ALA A 55 -2.15 -21.55 -12.96
C ALA A 55 -3.27 -21.04 -13.86
N SER A 56 -3.33 -21.56 -15.09
CA SER A 56 -4.34 -21.13 -16.06
C SER A 56 -5.72 -21.30 -15.42
N ILE A 57 -6.41 -20.18 -15.22
CA ILE A 57 -7.78 -20.21 -14.72
C ILE A 57 -8.60 -20.95 -15.79
N GLU A 58 -9.32 -21.98 -15.37
CA GLU A 58 -10.21 -22.68 -16.30
C GLU A 58 -11.21 -21.69 -16.89
N ALA A 59 -11.40 -21.75 -18.20
CA ALA A 59 -12.35 -20.87 -18.88
C ALA A 59 -13.76 -21.15 -18.33
N GLY A 60 -14.35 -20.16 -17.64
CA GLY A 60 -15.66 -20.28 -17.00
C GLY A 60 -15.65 -20.39 -15.48
N ALA A 61 -14.49 -20.37 -14.81
CA ALA A 61 -14.44 -20.22 -13.37
C ALA A 61 -14.89 -18.79 -12.96
N ASP A 62 -15.67 -18.68 -11.89
CA ASP A 62 -16.01 -17.40 -11.29
C ASP A 62 -14.74 -16.71 -10.84
N ARG A 63 -14.55 -15.48 -11.30
CA ARG A 63 -13.37 -14.67 -10.94
C ARG A 63 -13.57 -14.06 -9.55
N VAL A 64 -12.51 -14.12 -8.75
CA VAL A 64 -12.47 -13.47 -7.44
C VAL A 64 -12.48 -11.96 -7.61
N LYS A 65 -13.39 -11.26 -6.94
CA LYS A 65 -13.47 -9.79 -6.97
C LYS A 65 -12.74 -9.20 -5.79
N ILE A 66 -11.72 -8.39 -6.05
CA ILE A 66 -10.95 -7.69 -5.02
C ILE A 66 -11.22 -6.20 -5.11
N ALA A 67 -11.81 -5.63 -4.05
CA ALA A 67 -11.87 -4.18 -3.93
C ALA A 67 -10.48 -3.64 -3.59
N VAL A 68 -10.03 -2.64 -4.35
CA VAL A 68 -8.74 -1.97 -4.17
C VAL A 68 -9.02 -0.51 -3.82
N VAL A 69 -8.68 -0.11 -2.60
CA VAL A 69 -8.86 1.30 -2.18
C VAL A 69 -7.80 2.15 -2.87
N ARG A 70 -8.22 2.98 -3.82
CA ARG A 70 -7.30 3.81 -4.62
C ARG A 70 -7.85 5.20 -4.86
N ASP A 71 -7.31 6.15 -4.12
CA ASP A 71 -7.68 7.56 -4.15
C ASP A 71 -6.48 8.46 -3.80
N LYS A 72 -6.71 9.71 -3.42
CA LYS A 72 -5.66 10.65 -3.04
C LYS A 72 -4.96 10.27 -1.72
N ALA A 73 -5.64 9.58 -0.80
CA ALA A 73 -5.07 9.11 0.45
C ALA A 73 -4.29 7.79 0.29
N PHE A 74 -4.76 6.92 -0.62
CA PHE A 74 -4.20 5.59 -0.86
C PHE A 74 -3.80 5.44 -2.33
N ASN A 75 -2.61 5.88 -2.69
CA ASN A 75 -2.15 5.92 -4.08
C ASN A 75 -0.80 5.24 -4.31
N PHE A 76 -0.22 4.65 -3.28
CA PHE A 76 1.06 3.97 -3.38
C PHE A 76 0.88 2.48 -3.67
N TYR A 77 0.82 2.16 -4.97
CA TYR A 77 0.67 0.81 -5.48
C TYR A 77 1.76 0.51 -6.52
N TYR A 78 2.33 -0.68 -6.44
CA TYR A 78 3.13 -1.23 -7.53
C TYR A 78 2.21 -1.80 -8.59
N GLN A 79 2.30 -1.28 -9.79
CA GLN A 79 1.45 -1.74 -10.92
C GLN A 79 1.63 -3.23 -11.18
N GLU A 80 2.83 -3.76 -10.95
CA GLU A 80 3.16 -5.17 -11.10
C GLU A 80 2.37 -6.06 -10.13
N ASN A 81 2.12 -5.59 -8.90
CA ASN A 81 1.31 -6.31 -7.91
C ASN A 81 -0.16 -6.39 -8.36
N LEU A 82 -0.72 -5.27 -8.82
CA LEU A 82 -2.09 -5.26 -9.36
C LEU A 82 -2.22 -6.20 -10.57
N GLN A 83 -1.27 -6.12 -11.51
CA GLN A 83 -1.23 -7.03 -12.66
C GLN A 83 -1.04 -8.51 -12.26
N ALA A 84 -0.31 -8.78 -11.17
CA ALA A 84 -0.14 -10.14 -10.68
C ALA A 84 -1.47 -10.71 -10.16
N LEU A 85 -2.26 -9.91 -9.44
CA LEU A 85 -3.61 -10.29 -9.01
C LEU A 85 -4.53 -10.56 -10.21
N GLU A 86 -4.53 -9.68 -11.21
CA GLU A 86 -5.31 -9.87 -12.45
C GLU A 86 -4.90 -11.14 -13.21
N ARG A 87 -3.60 -11.41 -13.33
CA ARG A 87 -3.07 -12.65 -13.94
C ARG A 87 -3.42 -13.89 -13.13
N ALA A 88 -3.53 -13.74 -11.80
CA ALA A 88 -3.98 -14.81 -10.92
C ALA A 88 -5.50 -15.03 -10.96
N GLY A 89 -6.24 -14.21 -11.73
CA GLY A 89 -7.67 -14.36 -11.95
C GLY A 89 -8.56 -13.46 -11.13
N ALA A 90 -8.02 -12.46 -10.51
CA ALA A 90 -8.84 -11.47 -9.84
C ALA A 90 -9.42 -10.44 -10.83
N ASP A 91 -10.65 -10.01 -10.55
CA ASP A 91 -11.23 -8.78 -11.07
C ASP A 91 -11.03 -7.68 -10.03
N LEU A 92 -10.28 -6.63 -10.39
CA LEU A 92 -10.02 -5.51 -9.49
C LEU A 92 -11.11 -4.46 -9.62
N VAL A 93 -11.74 -4.12 -8.49
CA VAL A 93 -12.75 -3.06 -8.38
C VAL A 93 -12.14 -1.92 -7.56
N PHE A 94 -11.82 -0.81 -8.22
CA PHE A 94 -11.25 0.34 -7.52
C PHE A 94 -12.34 1.11 -6.78
N VAL A 95 -12.06 1.48 -5.53
CA VAL A 95 -12.94 2.22 -4.63
C VAL A 95 -12.21 3.43 -4.04
N ASP A 96 -12.96 4.48 -3.75
CA ASP A 96 -12.46 5.76 -3.24
C ASP A 96 -12.92 5.96 -1.79
N ALA A 97 -12.03 5.76 -0.83
CA ALA A 97 -12.35 5.89 0.59
C ALA A 97 -12.73 7.33 1.01
N LEU A 98 -12.36 8.32 0.21
CA LEU A 98 -12.68 9.72 0.49
C LEU A 98 -14.08 10.09 0.02
N ASN A 99 -14.62 9.42 -1.02
CA ASN A 99 -15.87 9.87 -1.69
C ASN A 99 -16.95 8.78 -1.79
N ASP A 100 -16.58 7.49 -1.88
CA ASP A 100 -17.57 6.42 -1.94
C ASP A 100 -18.27 6.25 -0.59
N VAL A 101 -19.55 5.89 -0.62
CA VAL A 101 -20.37 5.75 0.59
C VAL A 101 -20.11 4.43 1.30
N GLU A 102 -19.85 3.37 0.54
CA GLU A 102 -19.65 2.00 1.04
C GLU A 102 -18.84 1.14 0.07
N LEU A 103 -18.34 0.01 0.52
CA LEU A 103 -17.76 -1.01 -0.33
C LEU A 103 -18.80 -1.60 -1.28
N PRO A 104 -18.43 -1.95 -2.52
CA PRO A 104 -19.34 -2.62 -3.45
C PRO A 104 -19.74 -4.01 -2.91
N SER A 105 -20.97 -4.42 -3.19
CA SER A 105 -21.43 -5.75 -2.83
C SER A 105 -20.78 -6.85 -3.66
N GLY A 106 -20.65 -8.04 -3.09
CA GLY A 106 -20.15 -9.23 -3.78
C GLY A 106 -18.66 -9.17 -4.10
N ILE A 107 -17.87 -8.51 -3.25
CA ILE A 107 -16.41 -8.62 -3.24
C ILE A 107 -15.97 -9.80 -2.39
N ASP A 108 -14.89 -10.44 -2.77
CA ASP A 108 -14.31 -11.61 -2.09
C ASP A 108 -13.05 -11.23 -1.31
N GLY A 109 -12.47 -10.06 -1.60
CA GLY A 109 -11.27 -9.56 -0.94
C GLY A 109 -11.19 -8.03 -0.92
N LEU A 110 -10.36 -7.52 -0.01
CA LEU A 110 -10.08 -6.09 0.15
C LEU A 110 -8.57 -5.87 0.17
N TYR A 111 -8.07 -4.98 -0.69
CA TYR A 111 -6.68 -4.56 -0.70
C TYR A 111 -6.60 -3.05 -0.46
N ILE A 112 -5.89 -2.66 0.60
CA ILE A 112 -5.66 -1.25 0.99
C ILE A 112 -4.16 -1.00 0.95
N GLY A 113 -3.69 -0.33 -0.08
CA GLY A 113 -2.26 -0.05 -0.24
C GLY A 113 -1.76 1.08 0.65
N GLY A 114 -0.52 1.45 0.42
CA GLY A 114 0.12 2.59 1.06
C GLY A 114 -0.37 3.93 0.53
N GLY A 115 0.10 4.98 1.17
CA GLY A 115 -0.22 6.36 0.82
C GLY A 115 0.01 7.30 1.98
N PHE A 116 -0.76 8.39 2.01
CA PHE A 116 -0.65 9.45 3.00
C PHE A 116 -2.03 9.76 3.62
N PRO A 117 -2.64 8.79 4.34
CA PRO A 117 -3.95 9.00 4.97
C PRO A 117 -3.94 10.14 5.97
N GLU A 118 -2.80 10.47 6.56
CA GLU A 118 -2.63 11.60 7.47
C GLU A 118 -2.90 12.96 6.81
N SER A 119 -2.66 13.08 5.50
CA SER A 119 -2.98 14.30 4.74
C SER A 119 -4.49 14.48 4.50
N TYR A 120 -5.25 13.41 4.65
CA TYR A 120 -6.70 13.34 4.42
C TYR A 120 -7.47 12.85 5.65
N ALA A 121 -6.85 12.89 6.84
CA ALA A 121 -7.38 12.27 8.06
C ALA A 121 -8.78 12.79 8.43
N GLN A 122 -9.02 14.09 8.29
CA GLN A 122 -10.34 14.68 8.53
C GLN A 122 -11.39 14.13 7.54
N GLN A 123 -11.07 14.07 6.25
CA GLN A 123 -12.00 13.59 5.23
C GLN A 123 -12.30 12.09 5.40
N LEU A 124 -11.29 11.29 5.75
CA LEU A 124 -11.47 9.88 6.11
C LEU A 124 -12.35 9.72 7.35
N GLN A 125 -12.13 10.54 8.38
CA GLN A 125 -12.99 10.56 9.58
C GLN A 125 -14.42 10.93 9.24
N ASP A 126 -14.64 11.94 8.41
CA ASP A 126 -15.99 12.42 8.04
C ASP A 126 -16.75 11.38 7.23
N ASN A 127 -16.06 10.54 6.45
CA ASN A 127 -16.69 9.44 5.70
C ASN A 127 -16.95 8.20 6.60
N ALA A 128 -17.71 8.41 7.66
CA ALA A 128 -18.05 7.35 8.61
C ALA A 128 -18.84 6.18 7.98
N SER A 129 -19.55 6.42 6.87
CA SER A 129 -20.29 5.36 6.17
C SER A 129 -19.35 4.35 5.53
N PHE A 130 -18.36 4.82 4.79
CA PHE A 130 -17.35 3.97 4.18
C PHE A 130 -16.54 3.20 5.23
N ARG A 131 -16.09 3.87 6.30
CA ARG A 131 -15.35 3.20 7.39
C ARG A 131 -16.18 2.08 8.04
N ARG A 132 -17.48 2.29 8.27
CA ARG A 132 -18.36 1.24 8.78
C ARG A 132 -18.53 0.08 7.82
N SER A 133 -18.63 0.33 6.51
CA SER A 133 -18.72 -0.75 5.52
C SER A 133 -17.45 -1.59 5.47
N VAL A 134 -16.28 -0.96 5.61
CA VAL A 134 -14.99 -1.67 5.71
C VAL A 134 -14.93 -2.52 6.99
N LEU A 135 -15.31 -1.93 8.14
CA LEU A 135 -15.33 -2.66 9.41
C LEU A 135 -16.25 -3.88 9.33
N ALA A 136 -17.47 -3.68 8.84
CA ALA A 136 -18.44 -4.77 8.71
C ALA A 136 -17.92 -5.90 7.81
N ALA A 137 -17.30 -5.57 6.68
CA ALA A 137 -16.71 -6.57 5.78
C ALA A 137 -15.58 -7.38 6.47
N ILE A 138 -14.74 -6.71 7.28
CA ILE A 138 -13.67 -7.38 8.03
C ILE A 138 -14.26 -8.27 9.14
N GLU A 139 -15.27 -7.80 9.88
CA GLU A 139 -15.96 -8.57 10.91
C GLU A 139 -16.70 -9.79 10.32
N ASP A 140 -17.21 -9.66 9.08
CA ASP A 140 -17.81 -10.77 8.32
C ASP A 140 -16.75 -11.74 7.74
N GLY A 141 -15.46 -11.48 7.94
CA GLY A 141 -14.36 -12.38 7.60
C GLY A 141 -13.83 -12.25 6.17
N ILE A 142 -14.01 -11.09 5.53
CA ILE A 142 -13.39 -10.87 4.22
C ILE A 142 -11.86 -10.96 4.29
N ALA A 143 -11.24 -11.58 3.28
CA ALA A 143 -9.79 -11.56 3.14
C ALA A 143 -9.32 -10.11 2.92
N CYS A 144 -8.56 -9.56 3.88
CA CYS A 144 -8.08 -8.18 3.83
C CYS A 144 -6.56 -8.11 3.91
N SER A 145 -5.94 -7.40 2.96
CA SER A 145 -4.51 -7.04 3.00
C SER A 145 -4.38 -5.53 3.05
N ALA A 146 -3.64 -5.03 4.05
CA ALA A 146 -3.44 -3.59 4.24
C ALA A 146 -1.96 -3.29 4.47
N GLU A 147 -1.41 -2.34 3.72
CA GLU A 147 0.01 -1.99 3.76
C GLU A 147 0.21 -0.53 4.17
N CYS A 148 1.13 -0.26 5.09
CA CYS A 148 1.57 1.08 5.48
C CYS A 148 0.38 2.02 5.82
N GLY A 149 0.00 2.94 4.92
CA GLY A 149 -1.18 3.80 5.09
C GLY A 149 -2.48 3.01 5.29
N GLY A 150 -2.61 1.84 4.66
CA GLY A 150 -3.74 0.93 4.86
C GLY A 150 -3.84 0.42 6.30
N LEU A 151 -2.72 0.06 6.94
CA LEU A 151 -2.70 -0.29 8.36
C LEU A 151 -3.13 0.89 9.24
N MET A 152 -2.67 2.12 8.91
CA MET A 152 -3.08 3.33 9.62
C MET A 152 -4.59 3.53 9.54
N PHE A 153 -5.20 3.28 8.38
CA PHE A 153 -6.64 3.39 8.18
C PHE A 153 -7.44 2.32 8.94
N LEU A 154 -6.89 1.11 9.10
CA LEU A 154 -7.53 0.04 9.87
C LEU A 154 -7.39 0.18 11.39
N SER A 155 -6.53 1.07 11.88
CA SER A 155 -6.37 1.36 13.31
C SER A 155 -7.64 1.98 13.92
N ARG A 156 -7.68 2.11 15.22
CA ARG A 156 -8.76 2.79 15.93
C ARG A 156 -8.76 4.29 15.66
N GLN A 157 -7.60 4.92 15.81
CA GLN A 157 -7.40 6.36 15.59
C GLN A 157 -6.05 6.64 14.96
N LEU A 158 -6.00 7.71 14.16
CA LEU A 158 -4.77 8.32 13.67
C LEU A 158 -4.51 9.62 14.44
N LEU A 159 -3.34 9.68 15.09
CA LEU A 159 -2.92 10.81 15.93
C LEU A 159 -1.89 11.66 15.17
N ILE A 160 -2.16 12.96 15.03
CA ILE A 160 -1.31 13.91 14.28
C ILE A 160 -1.11 15.14 15.16
N GLY A 161 0.07 15.30 15.72
CA GLY A 161 0.30 16.35 16.75
C GLY A 161 -0.63 16.13 17.93
N ASP A 162 -1.46 17.13 18.24
CA ASP A 162 -2.44 17.09 19.32
C ASP A 162 -3.83 16.63 18.85
N ASP A 163 -4.03 16.44 17.55
CA ASP A 163 -5.29 16.06 16.96
C ASP A 163 -5.42 14.53 16.85
N SER A 164 -6.67 14.03 16.95
CA SER A 164 -7.00 12.62 16.78
C SER A 164 -8.15 12.46 15.78
N PHE A 165 -8.04 11.48 14.90
CA PHE A 165 -9.01 11.20 13.85
C PHE A 165 -9.43 9.75 13.93
N ASP A 166 -10.75 9.52 14.00
CA ASP A 166 -11.31 8.18 14.00
C ASP A 166 -11.06 7.49 12.65
N MET A 167 -10.52 6.28 12.70
CA MET A 167 -10.30 5.43 11.54
C MET A 167 -11.29 4.25 11.54
N VAL A 168 -11.02 3.18 10.82
CA VAL A 168 -11.94 2.03 10.69
C VAL A 168 -12.19 1.35 12.05
N GLY A 169 -11.16 1.22 12.89
CA GLY A 169 -11.26 0.57 14.19
C GLY A 169 -11.30 -0.96 14.13
N ALA A 170 -10.83 -1.55 13.03
CA ALA A 170 -10.68 -3.00 12.92
C ALA A 170 -9.65 -3.55 13.92
N PHE A 171 -8.66 -2.74 14.26
CA PHE A 171 -7.68 -3.01 15.31
C PHE A 171 -7.86 -2.08 16.50
N GLY A 172 -7.63 -2.61 17.72
CA GLY A 172 -7.80 -1.87 18.97
C GLY A 172 -6.67 -0.91 19.34
N PHE A 173 -5.67 -0.73 18.46
CA PHE A 173 -4.54 0.17 18.66
C PHE A 173 -4.71 1.48 17.89
N ASP A 174 -3.95 2.50 18.29
CA ASP A 174 -3.85 3.76 17.57
C ASP A 174 -2.54 3.83 16.79
N VAL A 175 -2.50 4.71 15.78
CA VAL A 175 -1.28 5.04 15.04
C VAL A 175 -0.96 6.50 15.22
N GLN A 176 0.27 6.82 15.63
CA GLN A 176 0.75 8.18 15.81
C GLN A 176 1.73 8.57 14.70
N MET A 177 1.51 9.71 14.08
CA MET A 177 2.48 10.33 13.19
C MET A 177 3.60 10.96 13.98
N MET A 178 4.83 10.72 13.54
CA MET A 178 6.05 11.20 14.16
C MET A 178 6.77 12.15 13.21
N GLU A 179 7.42 13.20 13.74
CA GLU A 179 8.27 14.07 12.94
C GLU A 179 9.49 13.32 12.42
N GLU A 180 10.08 12.47 13.26
CA GLU A 180 11.22 11.65 12.90
C GLU A 180 10.78 10.37 12.18
N ARG A 181 11.59 9.97 11.21
CA ARG A 181 11.41 8.70 10.50
C ARG A 181 11.56 7.52 11.48
N GLN A 182 10.56 6.64 11.51
CA GLN A 182 10.53 5.50 12.41
C GLN A 182 11.23 4.28 11.82
N ALA A 183 11.09 4.04 10.50
CA ALA A 183 11.83 3.00 9.80
C ALA A 183 12.18 3.42 8.37
N HIS A 184 13.29 2.88 7.85
CA HIS A 184 13.72 3.05 6.46
C HIS A 184 14.76 2.01 6.10
N GLY A 185 14.48 1.23 5.09
CA GLY A 185 15.43 0.27 4.53
C GLY A 185 14.80 -1.04 4.07
N TYR A 186 15.66 -1.97 3.69
CA TYR A 186 15.21 -3.30 3.30
C TYR A 186 14.76 -4.12 4.50
N GLU A 187 13.67 -4.84 4.32
CA GLU A 187 13.13 -5.77 5.29
C GLU A 187 13.17 -7.20 4.77
N ILE A 188 13.40 -8.14 5.68
CA ILE A 188 13.29 -9.57 5.44
C ILE A 188 12.38 -10.15 6.51
N ALA A 189 11.21 -10.56 6.07
CA ALA A 189 10.18 -11.20 6.86
C ALA A 189 10.16 -12.72 6.62
N CYS A 190 9.92 -13.48 7.67
CA CYS A 190 9.66 -14.90 7.61
C CYS A 190 8.21 -15.15 8.04
N VAL A 191 7.44 -15.79 7.18
CA VAL A 191 6.06 -16.15 7.47
C VAL A 191 6.03 -17.14 8.64
N ASN A 192 5.25 -16.83 9.67
CA ASN A 192 5.01 -17.73 10.80
C ASN A 192 3.64 -18.42 10.70
N SER A 193 3.29 -19.25 11.69
CA SER A 193 2.07 -20.05 11.67
C SER A 193 0.76 -19.25 11.79
N SER A 194 0.85 -17.95 12.09
CA SER A 194 -0.34 -17.08 12.21
C SER A 194 -0.77 -16.48 10.87
N HIS A 195 0.03 -16.58 9.81
CA HIS A 195 -0.32 -16.01 8.51
C HIS A 195 -1.50 -16.75 7.88
N PRO A 196 -2.56 -16.04 7.44
CA PRO A 196 -3.79 -16.70 6.98
C PRO A 196 -3.66 -17.40 5.61
N TRP A 197 -2.72 -16.99 4.76
CA TRP A 197 -2.67 -17.47 3.35
C TRP A 197 -1.31 -18.02 2.92
N LEU A 198 -0.22 -17.56 3.52
CA LEU A 198 1.12 -17.95 3.11
C LEU A 198 1.63 -19.14 3.94
N VAL A 199 2.46 -19.95 3.31
CA VAL A 199 3.04 -21.13 3.97
C VAL A 199 4.10 -20.68 4.97
N GLU A 200 4.03 -21.23 6.20
CA GLU A 200 5.03 -21.01 7.25
C GLU A 200 6.45 -21.29 6.74
N GLY A 201 7.39 -20.43 7.13
CA GLY A 201 8.78 -20.49 6.69
C GLY A 201 9.04 -19.80 5.36
N THR A 202 8.02 -19.34 4.63
CA THR A 202 8.21 -18.55 3.41
C THR A 202 8.94 -17.26 3.75
N LYS A 203 9.99 -16.96 2.97
CA LYS A 203 10.78 -15.75 3.12
C LYS A 203 10.31 -14.68 2.16
N ILE A 204 9.97 -13.51 2.69
CA ILE A 204 9.57 -12.34 1.93
C ILE A 204 10.65 -11.28 2.05
N VAL A 205 10.97 -10.62 0.94
CA VAL A 205 11.91 -9.51 0.89
C VAL A 205 11.14 -8.27 0.45
N GLY A 206 11.21 -7.23 1.24
CA GLY A 206 10.53 -5.98 1.00
C GLY A 206 11.34 -4.79 1.51
N HIS A 207 10.65 -3.71 1.78
CA HIS A 207 11.22 -2.53 2.42
C HIS A 207 10.19 -1.88 3.34
N GLU A 208 10.69 -1.18 4.33
CA GLU A 208 9.90 -0.35 5.22
C GLU A 208 10.30 1.12 5.06
N HIS A 209 9.31 2.01 5.03
CA HIS A 209 9.54 3.45 5.01
C HIS A 209 8.33 4.17 5.61
N HIS A 210 8.41 4.55 6.86
CA HIS A 210 7.30 5.23 7.54
C HIS A 210 7.77 6.18 8.64
N HIS A 211 6.90 7.16 8.93
CA HIS A 211 7.01 8.11 10.03
C HIS A 211 6.00 7.81 11.14
N SER A 212 5.23 6.76 11.01
CA SER A 212 4.18 6.37 11.95
C SER A 212 4.66 5.34 12.97
N ARG A 213 4.01 5.31 14.14
CA ARG A 213 4.24 4.35 15.20
C ARG A 213 2.92 3.87 15.79
N VAL A 214 2.80 2.57 16.00
CA VAL A 214 1.64 1.96 16.67
C VAL A 214 1.72 2.19 18.18
N LEU A 215 0.57 2.53 18.80
CA LEU A 215 0.41 2.75 20.22
C LEU A 215 -0.73 1.89 20.79
N GLY A 216 -0.55 1.37 22.00
CA GLY A 216 -1.62 0.65 22.70
C GLY A 216 -1.91 -0.73 22.11
N MET A 217 -0.95 -1.33 21.42
CA MET A 217 -1.08 -2.71 20.93
C MET A 217 -1.18 -3.69 22.09
N SER A 218 -2.09 -4.66 21.96
CA SER A 218 -2.22 -5.75 22.93
C SER A 218 -0.99 -6.64 22.94
N GLU A 219 -0.55 -7.09 24.11
CA GLU A 219 0.54 -8.08 24.24
C GLU A 219 0.22 -9.43 23.59
N ASN A 220 -1.06 -9.74 23.40
CA ASN A 220 -1.53 -10.96 22.77
C ASN A 220 -1.90 -10.78 21.29
N GLN A 221 -1.53 -9.65 20.67
CA GLN A 221 -1.80 -9.41 19.25
C GLN A 221 -1.05 -10.43 18.39
N PRO A 222 -1.72 -11.21 17.56
CA PRO A 222 -1.04 -12.10 16.63
C PRO A 222 -0.37 -11.33 15.50
N PHE A 223 0.78 -11.84 15.07
CA PHE A 223 1.53 -11.32 13.94
C PHE A 223 1.82 -12.45 12.96
N ALA A 224 1.80 -12.14 11.69
CA ALA A 224 2.02 -13.09 10.60
C ALA A 224 3.49 -13.28 10.22
N PHE A 225 4.36 -12.33 10.61
CA PHE A 225 5.76 -12.32 10.22
C PHE A 225 6.72 -12.13 11.39
N ASP A 226 7.81 -12.87 11.35
CA ASP A 226 9.00 -12.64 12.16
C ASP A 226 10.06 -11.91 11.32
N ILE A 227 10.52 -10.75 11.78
CA ILE A 227 11.42 -9.87 11.04
C ILE A 227 12.88 -10.24 11.36
N THR A 228 13.60 -10.77 10.36
CA THR A 228 15.01 -11.13 10.47
C THR A 228 15.95 -9.98 10.10
N ARG A 229 15.50 -9.09 9.22
CA ARG A 229 16.15 -7.81 8.88
C ARG A 229 15.08 -6.72 8.79
N GLY A 230 15.35 -5.53 9.29
CA GLY A 230 14.38 -4.43 9.38
C GLY A 230 13.93 -4.21 10.82
N ARG A 231 12.91 -3.42 11.04
CA ARG A 231 12.32 -3.12 12.35
C ARG A 231 11.04 -3.90 12.62
N GLY A 232 10.14 -3.92 11.62
CA GLY A 232 8.77 -4.40 11.77
C GLY A 232 7.89 -3.43 12.57
N THR A 233 6.61 -3.74 12.63
CA THR A 233 5.60 -2.93 13.33
C THR A 233 5.81 -2.96 14.84
N PHE A 234 6.19 -4.09 15.43
CA PHE A 234 6.36 -4.25 16.88
C PHE A 234 7.41 -5.30 17.21
N GLY A 235 8.54 -4.86 17.81
CA GLY A 235 9.52 -5.76 18.44
C GLY A 235 10.08 -6.88 17.53
N LYS A 236 10.31 -6.63 16.25
CA LYS A 236 10.73 -7.63 15.23
C LYS A 236 9.59 -8.52 14.76
N GLN A 237 8.36 -8.08 14.90
CA GLN A 237 7.17 -8.72 14.36
C GLN A 237 6.43 -7.76 13.44
N ASP A 238 5.75 -8.29 12.43
CA ASP A 238 4.95 -7.54 11.48
C ASP A 238 3.75 -8.37 10.98
N GLY A 239 2.88 -7.72 10.15
CA GLY A 239 1.69 -8.36 9.67
C GLY A 239 0.70 -8.64 10.79
N VAL A 240 0.06 -7.60 11.29
CA VAL A 240 -0.97 -7.70 12.34
C VAL A 240 -2.16 -8.50 11.81
N CYS A 241 -2.60 -9.50 12.58
CA CYS A 241 -3.72 -10.38 12.23
C CYS A 241 -4.90 -10.21 13.18
#